data_111253bcc70a86b88f9ff8091d7b1691
#
_entry.id   111253bcc70a86b88f9ff8091d7b1691
#
_cell.length_a   1.000
_cell.length_b   1.000
_cell.length_c   1.000
_cell.angle_alpha   90.00
_cell.angle_beta   90.00
_cell.angle_gamma   90.00
#
_symmetry.space_group_name_H-M   'P 1'
#
loop_
_entity.id
_entity.type
_entity.pdbx_description
1 polymer ?
#
loop_
_entity_poly.entity_id
_entity_poly.type
_entity_poly.pdbx_seq_one_letter_code
_entity_poly.pdbx_strand_id
1 'polypeptide(L)'
;MPRPYGLLRAGFPYVKSLGMRRLTNFPIDIALGSEGWMYGLCRQDGTALVRKYSFEDEDGGNFGDVGDDEGKLQWPVSIIADSEENLFISDEALNRISCFSSDGEFISSFGEYGVEKGQLDRPAGLAFDAEENIYVIDSKNHRLQKFTKNGELILGWGSHGDGEGQFDLPWGITVDELGDVYVADWRNDRVQKFTSDGDFIMEFGHSGTGNGEFNRPTDVTVDMDGDIYVCDRGNNRVQLFNAEAGYVDKFVGDATLSQVAREYMMTNASRNRIRDMAVLEPQKLLRQPRSIAVASDGHLFITDTGSYRIQVYQKEAIHLEPHQFAPPMRSVTLHQE
;
A
#
# COMPACT_ATOMS: atom_id res chain seq x y z
N MET A 1 19.67 -1.93 6.83
CA MET A 1 20.79 -0.94 7.04
C MET A 1 20.50 -0.13 8.29
N PRO A 2 21.50 0.41 9.02
CA PRO A 2 21.19 1.34 10.10
C PRO A 2 20.49 2.58 9.48
N ARG A 3 19.42 3.05 10.12
CA ARG A 3 18.71 4.26 9.69
C ARG A 3 19.69 5.44 9.62
N PRO A 4 19.55 6.33 8.62
CA PRO A 4 20.46 7.48 8.48
C PRO A 4 20.39 8.34 9.75
N TYR A 5 21.53 8.92 10.14
CA TYR A 5 21.63 9.83 11.30
C TYR A 5 20.69 11.04 11.15
N GLY A 6 20.52 11.52 9.93
CA GLY A 6 19.52 12.51 9.57
C GLY A 6 19.07 12.34 8.13
N LEU A 7 17.80 12.54 7.90
CA LEU A 7 17.17 12.49 6.59
C LEU A 7 16.61 13.87 6.24
N LEU A 8 17.16 14.50 5.20
CA LEU A 8 16.60 15.72 4.62
C LEU A 8 15.69 15.31 3.45
N ARG A 9 14.39 15.42 3.64
CA ARG A 9 13.40 15.22 2.59
C ARG A 9 13.31 16.50 1.76
N ALA A 10 13.81 16.45 0.52
CA ALA A 10 13.82 17.61 -0.38
C ALA A 10 12.46 17.79 -1.08
N GLY A 11 11.69 16.71 -1.27
CA GLY A 11 10.36 16.76 -1.84
C GLY A 11 9.85 15.40 -2.30
N PHE A 12 8.63 15.43 -2.85
CA PHE A 12 7.95 14.28 -3.44
C PHE A 12 7.31 14.71 -4.77
N PRO A 13 8.09 15.06 -5.78
CA PRO A 13 7.53 15.49 -7.06
C PRO A 13 6.67 14.38 -7.65
N TYR A 14 5.51 14.77 -8.19
CA TYR A 14 4.69 13.92 -9.00
C TYR A 14 5.40 13.57 -10.30
N VAL A 15 5.46 12.28 -10.62
CA VAL A 15 6.13 11.77 -11.82
C VAL A 15 5.13 11.58 -12.95
N LYS A 16 4.16 10.69 -12.77
CA LYS A 16 3.16 10.35 -13.78
C LYS A 16 1.94 9.63 -13.19
N SER A 17 0.91 9.48 -14.02
CA SER A 17 -0.16 8.48 -13.79
C SER A 17 0.05 7.28 -14.69
N LEU A 18 -0.24 6.09 -14.16
CA LEU A 18 -0.28 4.83 -14.88
C LEU A 18 -1.72 4.35 -15.02
N GLY A 19 -2.00 3.62 -16.10
CA GLY A 19 -3.31 3.01 -16.32
C GLY A 19 -4.32 3.98 -16.92
N MET A 20 -5.45 4.17 -16.27
CA MET A 20 -6.70 4.83 -16.69
C MET A 20 -7.60 3.94 -17.57
N ARG A 21 -8.70 3.48 -16.97
CA ARG A 21 -9.84 2.74 -17.55
C ARG A 21 -9.57 1.56 -18.49
N ARG A 22 -8.47 1.58 -19.26
CA ARG A 22 -8.10 0.49 -20.19
C ARG A 22 -7.11 -0.48 -19.60
N LEU A 23 -6.15 0.02 -18.80
CA LEU A 23 -5.12 -0.80 -18.16
C LEU A 23 -5.44 -1.07 -16.67
N THR A 24 -6.03 -0.12 -15.95
CA THR A 24 -6.39 -0.27 -14.55
C THR A 24 -7.87 -0.05 -14.31
N ASN A 25 -8.62 -1.12 -14.09
CA ASN A 25 -10.06 -1.06 -13.81
C ASN A 25 -10.25 -1.25 -12.30
N PHE A 26 -10.47 -0.16 -11.55
CA PHE A 26 -10.54 -0.19 -10.09
C PHE A 26 -9.31 -0.88 -9.45
N PRO A 27 -8.10 -0.31 -9.60
CA PRO A 27 -6.92 -0.85 -8.96
C PRO A 27 -7.11 -0.74 -7.44
N ILE A 28 -6.99 -1.85 -6.75
CA ILE A 28 -7.20 -1.92 -5.30
C ILE A 28 -5.88 -2.14 -4.56
N ASP A 29 -4.93 -2.83 -5.20
CA ASP A 29 -3.61 -3.10 -4.67
C ASP A 29 -2.59 -3.27 -5.79
N ILE A 30 -1.30 -3.22 -5.47
CA ILE A 30 -0.20 -3.29 -6.41
C ILE A 30 1.00 -4.03 -5.82
N ALA A 31 1.51 -5.03 -6.52
CA ALA A 31 2.80 -5.63 -6.25
C ALA A 31 3.84 -5.15 -7.28
N LEU A 32 5.05 -4.85 -6.82
CA LEU A 32 6.17 -4.47 -7.67
C LEU A 32 6.94 -5.74 -8.06
N GLY A 33 7.18 -5.90 -9.35
CA GLY A 33 7.99 -6.97 -9.92
C GLY A 33 9.38 -6.48 -10.30
N SER A 34 10.13 -7.30 -11.02
CA SER A 34 11.46 -6.96 -11.56
C SER A 34 11.38 -6.12 -12.83
N GLU A 35 12.50 -5.54 -13.22
CA GLU A 35 12.69 -4.81 -14.47
C GLU A 35 11.63 -3.73 -14.77
N GLY A 36 11.02 -3.15 -13.72
CA GLY A 36 10.00 -2.11 -13.85
C GLY A 36 8.60 -2.63 -14.18
N TRP A 37 8.37 -3.95 -14.13
CA TRP A 37 7.04 -4.52 -14.20
C TRP A 37 6.28 -4.42 -12.88
N MET A 38 4.97 -4.37 -12.97
CA MET A 38 4.05 -4.24 -11.83
C MET A 38 2.81 -5.09 -12.06
N TYR A 39 2.22 -5.54 -10.97
CA TYR A 39 1.02 -6.36 -10.95
C TYR A 39 -0.08 -5.63 -10.19
N GLY A 40 -1.00 -5.01 -10.93
CA GLY A 40 -2.13 -4.29 -10.35
C GLY A 40 -3.32 -5.22 -10.14
N LEU A 41 -3.73 -5.39 -8.90
CA LEU A 41 -4.94 -6.11 -8.55
C LEU A 41 -6.16 -5.24 -8.83
N CYS A 42 -7.01 -5.67 -9.72
CA CYS A 42 -8.19 -4.95 -10.16
C CYS A 42 -9.46 -5.69 -9.78
N ARG A 43 -10.40 -4.98 -9.13
CA ARG A 43 -11.67 -5.57 -8.69
C ARG A 43 -12.83 -4.61 -8.88
N GLN A 44 -13.86 -5.10 -9.57
CA GLN A 44 -15.16 -4.46 -9.71
C GLN A 44 -16.24 -5.54 -9.77
N ASP A 45 -17.51 -5.20 -9.62
CA ASP A 45 -18.62 -6.15 -9.80
C ASP A 45 -18.48 -6.93 -11.10
N GLY A 46 -18.36 -8.26 -11.01
CA GLY A 46 -18.16 -9.15 -12.14
C GLY A 46 -16.76 -9.13 -12.77
N THR A 47 -15.78 -8.53 -12.10
CA THR A 47 -14.37 -8.52 -12.56
C THR A 47 -13.43 -8.68 -11.38
N ALA A 48 -12.57 -9.69 -11.43
CA ALA A 48 -11.47 -9.88 -10.51
C ALA A 48 -10.26 -10.38 -11.33
N LEU A 49 -9.23 -9.58 -11.46
CA LEU A 49 -8.06 -9.92 -12.26
C LEU A 49 -6.80 -9.20 -11.78
N VAL A 50 -5.66 -9.75 -12.14
CA VAL A 50 -4.36 -9.09 -12.05
C VAL A 50 -3.99 -8.58 -13.43
N ARG A 51 -3.56 -7.33 -13.49
CA ARG A 51 -3.04 -6.72 -14.72
C ARG A 51 -1.54 -6.49 -14.58
N LYS A 52 -0.76 -7.03 -15.51
CA LYS A 52 0.68 -6.78 -15.64
C LYS A 52 0.89 -5.55 -16.53
N TYR A 53 1.67 -4.60 -16.09
CA TYR A 53 2.05 -3.41 -16.85
C TYR A 53 3.40 -2.89 -16.40
N SER A 54 4.09 -2.18 -17.30
CA SER A 54 5.40 -1.61 -17.01
C SER A 54 5.29 -0.17 -16.46
N PHE A 55 6.40 0.31 -15.90
CA PHE A 55 6.54 1.72 -15.54
C PHE A 55 6.33 2.66 -16.74
N GLU A 56 6.59 2.19 -17.97
CA GLU A 56 6.35 2.96 -19.20
C GLU A 56 4.91 2.83 -19.74
N ASP A 57 3.98 2.29 -18.92
CA ASP A 57 2.54 2.13 -19.25
C ASP A 57 2.31 1.10 -20.40
N GLU A 58 3.26 0.15 -20.56
CA GLU A 58 3.13 -0.95 -21.52
C GLU A 58 2.22 -2.03 -20.95
N ASP A 59 1.37 -2.59 -21.79
CA ASP A 59 0.44 -3.68 -21.41
C ASP A 59 1.14 -5.04 -21.46
N GLY A 60 1.39 -5.65 -20.33
CA GLY A 60 1.92 -7.01 -20.19
C GLY A 60 0.83 -8.09 -20.15
N GLY A 61 -0.43 -7.72 -20.38
CA GLY A 61 -1.55 -8.65 -20.33
C GLY A 61 -2.22 -8.72 -18.94
N ASN A 62 -3.09 -9.69 -18.80
CA ASN A 62 -3.80 -9.92 -17.53
C ASN A 62 -4.13 -11.39 -17.35
N PHE A 63 -4.37 -11.78 -16.09
CA PHE A 63 -4.84 -13.11 -15.73
C PHE A 63 -5.83 -13.02 -14.56
N GLY A 64 -6.44 -14.15 -14.21
CA GLY A 64 -7.50 -14.24 -13.22
C GLY A 64 -8.87 -14.15 -13.89
N ASP A 65 -9.77 -14.91 -13.35
CA ASP A 65 -11.18 -14.94 -13.73
C ASP A 65 -12.03 -14.98 -12.47
N VAL A 66 -13.28 -14.55 -12.58
CA VAL A 66 -14.24 -14.63 -11.47
C VAL A 66 -14.75 -16.06 -11.30
N GLY A 67 -14.70 -16.54 -10.07
CA GLY A 67 -15.21 -17.86 -9.70
C GLY A 67 -14.71 -18.34 -8.34
N ASP A 68 -15.11 -19.56 -7.95
CA ASP A 68 -14.76 -20.22 -6.69
C ASP A 68 -13.83 -21.43 -6.86
N ASP A 69 -13.65 -21.89 -8.10
CA ASP A 69 -12.71 -22.97 -8.42
C ASP A 69 -11.24 -22.59 -8.10
N GLU A 70 -10.34 -23.56 -8.17
CA GLU A 70 -8.90 -23.30 -8.11
C GLU A 70 -8.43 -22.37 -9.22
N GLY A 71 -7.56 -21.41 -8.87
CA GLY A 71 -7.08 -20.41 -9.81
C GLY A 71 -8.08 -19.31 -10.16
N LYS A 72 -9.28 -19.32 -9.57
CA LYS A 72 -10.27 -18.24 -9.70
C LYS A 72 -10.21 -17.28 -8.51
N LEU A 73 -10.67 -16.06 -8.75
CA LEU A 73 -10.76 -14.98 -7.77
C LEU A 73 -12.22 -14.52 -7.68
N GLN A 74 -12.70 -14.20 -6.49
CA GLN A 74 -14.07 -13.71 -6.32
C GLN A 74 -14.09 -12.28 -5.78
N TRP A 75 -13.39 -12.04 -4.66
CA TRP A 75 -13.30 -10.73 -4.04
C TRP A 75 -11.87 -10.49 -3.51
N PRO A 76 -10.87 -10.45 -4.42
CA PRO A 76 -9.48 -10.29 -4.00
C PRO A 76 -9.26 -8.92 -3.36
N VAL A 77 -8.32 -8.83 -2.40
CA VAL A 77 -8.07 -7.63 -1.59
C VAL A 77 -6.64 -7.16 -1.66
N SER A 78 -5.67 -8.05 -1.51
CA SER A 78 -4.24 -7.70 -1.50
C SER A 78 -3.45 -8.63 -2.40
N ILE A 79 -2.33 -8.11 -2.93
CA ILE A 79 -1.37 -8.83 -3.78
C ILE A 79 0.05 -8.50 -3.35
N ILE A 80 0.86 -9.53 -3.15
CA ILE A 80 2.30 -9.40 -2.89
C ILE A 80 3.08 -10.34 -3.82
N ALA A 81 4.33 -9.99 -4.12
CA ALA A 81 5.24 -10.80 -4.93
C ALA A 81 6.42 -11.30 -4.08
N ASP A 82 6.78 -12.58 -4.21
CA ASP A 82 8.00 -13.11 -3.60
C ASP A 82 9.24 -12.83 -4.47
N SER A 83 10.42 -13.26 -4.03
CA SER A 83 11.69 -13.06 -4.75
C SER A 83 11.78 -13.81 -6.10
N GLU A 84 10.92 -14.80 -6.32
CA GLU A 84 10.78 -15.54 -7.59
C GLU A 84 9.67 -14.95 -8.47
N GLU A 85 9.05 -13.84 -8.06
CA GLU A 85 7.87 -13.21 -8.68
C GLU A 85 6.62 -14.12 -8.68
N ASN A 86 6.48 -15.02 -7.72
CA ASN A 86 5.19 -15.64 -7.48
C ASN A 86 4.29 -14.66 -6.75
N LEU A 87 3.04 -14.59 -7.17
CA LEU A 87 2.07 -13.61 -6.72
C LEU A 87 1.09 -14.25 -5.74
N PHE A 88 1.08 -13.78 -4.50
CA PHE A 88 0.15 -14.23 -3.47
C PHE A 88 -1.00 -13.23 -3.36
N ILE A 89 -2.23 -13.72 -3.47
CA ILE A 89 -3.44 -12.91 -3.52
C ILE A 89 -4.40 -13.38 -2.43
N SER A 90 -4.78 -12.48 -1.53
CA SER A 90 -5.85 -12.73 -0.57
C SER A 90 -7.22 -12.54 -1.22
N ASP A 91 -8.16 -13.44 -0.90
CA ASP A 91 -9.55 -13.34 -1.37
C ASP A 91 -10.53 -13.39 -0.19
N GLU A 92 -11.16 -12.24 0.07
CA GLU A 92 -12.10 -12.03 1.17
C GLU A 92 -13.33 -12.93 1.08
N ALA A 93 -13.83 -13.22 -0.12
CA ALA A 93 -15.01 -14.05 -0.31
C ALA A 93 -14.70 -15.54 -0.29
N LEU A 94 -13.53 -15.93 -0.80
CA LEU A 94 -13.09 -17.33 -0.83
C LEU A 94 -12.37 -17.76 0.44
N ASN A 95 -12.04 -16.81 1.34
CA ASN A 95 -11.33 -17.06 2.60
C ASN A 95 -10.03 -17.83 2.43
N ARG A 96 -9.29 -17.52 1.36
CA ARG A 96 -8.04 -18.18 1.02
C ARG A 96 -7.00 -17.20 0.48
N ILE A 97 -5.75 -17.66 0.46
CA ILE A 97 -4.64 -17.03 -0.21
C ILE A 97 -4.29 -17.91 -1.41
N SER A 98 -4.31 -17.35 -2.62
CA SER A 98 -3.96 -18.06 -3.85
C SER A 98 -2.61 -17.60 -4.37
N CYS A 99 -1.78 -18.53 -4.84
CA CYS A 99 -0.47 -18.29 -5.41
C CYS A 99 -0.51 -18.53 -6.93
N PHE A 100 0.04 -17.58 -7.69
CA PHE A 100 0.17 -17.63 -9.14
C PHE A 100 1.61 -17.34 -9.56
N SER A 101 2.04 -17.84 -10.70
CA SER A 101 3.28 -17.37 -11.32
C SER A 101 3.13 -15.94 -11.86
N SER A 102 4.24 -15.31 -12.21
CA SER A 102 4.27 -13.99 -12.87
C SER A 102 3.56 -13.95 -14.22
N ASP A 103 3.33 -15.11 -14.84
CA ASP A 103 2.57 -15.28 -16.08
C ASP A 103 1.10 -15.66 -15.85
N GLY A 104 0.70 -15.78 -14.57
CA GLY A 104 -0.70 -16.01 -14.17
C GLY A 104 -1.10 -17.48 -14.12
N GLU A 105 -0.17 -18.42 -14.13
CA GLU A 105 -0.46 -19.83 -13.91
C GLU A 105 -0.72 -20.07 -12.42
N PHE A 106 -1.82 -20.74 -12.08
CA PHE A 106 -2.14 -21.11 -10.70
C PHE A 106 -1.15 -22.15 -10.19
N ILE A 107 -0.57 -21.90 -9.02
CA ILE A 107 0.42 -22.77 -8.38
C ILE A 107 -0.22 -23.52 -7.20
N SER A 108 -0.80 -22.78 -6.25
CA SER A 108 -1.36 -23.35 -5.03
C SER A 108 -2.34 -22.39 -4.35
N SER A 109 -3.03 -22.86 -3.34
CA SER A 109 -3.78 -22.01 -2.41
C SER A 109 -3.81 -22.63 -1.01
N PHE A 110 -3.97 -21.77 0.00
CA PHE A 110 -4.19 -22.18 1.37
C PHE A 110 -5.20 -21.28 2.06
N GLY A 111 -5.70 -21.74 3.20
CA GLY A 111 -6.75 -21.07 3.97
C GLY A 111 -8.12 -21.69 3.73
N GLU A 112 -8.90 -21.74 4.79
CA GLU A 112 -10.30 -22.16 4.79
C GLU A 112 -11.11 -21.28 5.75
N TYR A 113 -12.39 -21.15 5.48
CA TYR A 113 -13.27 -20.35 6.32
C TYR A 113 -13.35 -20.91 7.76
N GLY A 114 -13.15 -20.03 8.74
CA GLY A 114 -13.37 -20.35 10.14
C GLY A 114 -12.72 -19.36 11.12
N VAL A 115 -12.83 -19.70 12.41
CA VAL A 115 -12.34 -18.89 13.54
C VAL A 115 -11.13 -19.52 14.26
N GLU A 116 -10.87 -20.78 13.99
CA GLU A 116 -9.78 -21.51 14.63
C GLU A 116 -8.41 -21.02 14.13
N LYS A 117 -7.35 -21.40 14.83
CA LYS A 117 -5.97 -21.10 14.39
C LYS A 117 -5.69 -21.73 13.03
N GLY A 118 -5.16 -20.93 12.10
CA GLY A 118 -4.91 -21.35 10.72
C GLY A 118 -6.12 -21.20 9.79
N GLN A 119 -7.34 -21.02 10.31
CA GLN A 119 -8.51 -20.67 9.51
C GLN A 119 -8.62 -19.15 9.34
N LEU A 120 -9.33 -18.71 8.30
CA LEU A 120 -9.46 -17.33 7.90
C LEU A 120 -10.94 -16.92 7.76
N ASP A 121 -11.28 -15.71 8.18
CA ASP A 121 -12.57 -15.08 7.84
C ASP A 121 -12.28 -13.70 7.24
N ARG A 122 -12.47 -13.57 5.93
CA ARG A 122 -12.20 -12.39 5.13
C ARG A 122 -10.75 -11.91 5.25
N PRO A 123 -9.77 -12.71 4.76
CA PRO A 123 -8.39 -12.28 4.71
C PRO A 123 -8.25 -11.00 3.87
N ALA A 124 -7.48 -10.03 4.37
CA ALA A 124 -7.27 -8.74 3.76
C ALA A 124 -5.78 -8.55 3.39
N GLY A 125 -5.08 -7.60 4.00
CA GLY A 125 -3.69 -7.28 3.71
C GLY A 125 -2.73 -8.46 3.89
N LEU A 126 -1.73 -8.51 3.02
CA LEU A 126 -0.63 -9.47 3.03
C LEU A 126 0.71 -8.72 3.12
N ALA A 127 1.69 -9.30 3.80
CA ALA A 127 3.07 -8.83 3.77
C ALA A 127 4.04 -10.00 3.96
N PHE A 128 5.20 -9.93 3.29
CA PHE A 128 6.31 -10.87 3.54
C PHE A 128 7.22 -10.34 4.65
N ASP A 129 7.81 -11.27 5.42
CA ASP A 129 9.02 -10.98 6.17
C ASP A 129 10.28 -11.30 5.34
N ALA A 130 11.45 -11.12 5.96
CA ALA A 130 12.74 -11.36 5.30
C ALA A 130 12.98 -12.85 4.94
N GLU A 131 12.31 -13.77 5.61
CA GLU A 131 12.34 -15.21 5.34
C GLU A 131 11.23 -15.66 4.36
N GLU A 132 10.48 -14.70 3.80
CA GLU A 132 9.33 -14.92 2.93
C GLU A 132 8.19 -15.72 3.57
N ASN A 133 8.01 -15.60 4.89
CA ASN A 133 6.77 -15.99 5.53
C ASN A 133 5.71 -14.90 5.32
N ILE A 134 4.46 -15.31 5.24
CA ILE A 134 3.35 -14.43 4.89
C ILE A 134 2.58 -14.03 6.15
N TYR A 135 2.56 -12.74 6.46
CA TYR A 135 1.59 -12.19 7.41
C TYR A 135 0.27 -11.95 6.68
N VAL A 136 -0.80 -12.41 7.29
CA VAL A 136 -2.17 -12.30 6.78
C VAL A 136 -3.03 -11.57 7.79
N ILE A 137 -3.66 -10.49 7.37
CA ILE A 137 -4.75 -9.87 8.13
C ILE A 137 -5.99 -10.76 8.00
N ASP A 138 -6.40 -11.37 9.08
CA ASP A 138 -7.64 -12.12 9.21
C ASP A 138 -8.74 -11.19 9.76
N SER A 139 -9.22 -10.32 8.86
CA SER A 139 -9.89 -9.07 9.19
C SER A 139 -11.16 -9.28 10.04
N LYS A 140 -12.01 -10.23 9.67
CA LYS A 140 -13.25 -10.47 10.37
C LYS A 140 -13.07 -11.19 11.71
N ASN A 141 -11.94 -11.89 11.87
CA ASN A 141 -11.53 -12.48 13.13
C ASN A 141 -10.71 -11.48 13.99
N HIS A 142 -10.52 -10.25 13.53
CA HIS A 142 -9.83 -9.17 14.27
C HIS A 142 -8.42 -9.56 14.74
N ARG A 143 -7.66 -10.26 13.88
CA ARG A 143 -6.33 -10.78 14.22
C ARG A 143 -5.39 -10.78 13.02
N LEU A 144 -4.10 -11.01 13.31
CA LEU A 144 -3.07 -11.35 12.34
C LEU A 144 -2.70 -12.81 12.50
N GLN A 145 -2.32 -13.45 11.39
CA GLN A 145 -1.71 -14.77 11.40
C GLN A 145 -0.50 -14.77 10.46
N LYS A 146 0.58 -15.44 10.87
CA LYS A 146 1.79 -15.62 10.06
C LYS A 146 1.87 -17.07 9.60
N PHE A 147 2.10 -17.27 8.31
CA PHE A 147 2.18 -18.57 7.66
C PHE A 147 3.49 -18.72 6.90
N THR A 148 3.92 -19.97 6.69
CA THR A 148 4.89 -20.27 5.64
C THR A 148 4.23 -20.07 4.26
N LYS A 149 5.01 -19.99 3.18
CA LYS A 149 4.46 -19.92 1.81
C LYS A 149 3.57 -21.12 1.44
N ASN A 150 3.72 -22.24 2.14
CA ASN A 150 2.90 -23.44 1.95
C ASN A 150 1.63 -23.46 2.79
N GLY A 151 1.35 -22.40 3.56
CA GLY A 151 0.15 -22.26 4.38
C GLY A 151 0.23 -22.93 5.76
N GLU A 152 1.42 -23.29 6.25
CA GLU A 152 1.58 -23.77 7.61
C GLU A 152 1.60 -22.60 8.58
N LEU A 153 0.71 -22.62 9.59
CA LEU A 153 0.62 -21.57 10.59
C LEU A 153 1.88 -21.56 11.49
N ILE A 154 2.51 -20.39 11.61
CA ILE A 154 3.67 -20.16 12.49
C ILE A 154 3.22 -19.56 13.81
N LEU A 155 2.52 -18.43 13.76
CA LEU A 155 2.01 -17.72 14.93
C LEU A 155 0.81 -16.83 14.55
N GLY A 156 0.15 -16.24 15.56
CA GLY A 156 -0.91 -15.26 15.34
C GLY A 156 -1.30 -14.58 16.65
N TRP A 157 -1.72 -13.32 16.52
CA TRP A 157 -2.17 -12.49 17.64
C TRP A 157 -3.29 -11.55 17.23
N GLY A 158 -3.90 -10.92 18.22
CA GLY A 158 -4.98 -9.97 18.06
C GLY A 158 -6.33 -10.52 18.56
N SER A 159 -7.21 -9.59 18.87
CA SER A 159 -8.59 -9.84 19.25
C SER A 159 -9.42 -8.59 18.98
N HIS A 160 -10.75 -8.73 18.98
CA HIS A 160 -11.63 -7.56 18.80
C HIS A 160 -11.51 -6.57 19.96
N GLY A 161 -11.36 -5.28 19.64
CA GLY A 161 -11.32 -4.18 20.60
C GLY A 161 -10.57 -2.95 20.10
N ASP A 162 -10.33 -2.02 21.01
CA ASP A 162 -9.64 -0.74 20.78
C ASP A 162 -8.37 -0.55 21.64
N GLY A 163 -8.02 -1.52 22.48
CA GLY A 163 -6.78 -1.52 23.26
C GLY A 163 -5.55 -1.89 22.45
N GLU A 164 -4.37 -1.89 23.10
CA GLU A 164 -3.10 -2.35 22.54
C GLU A 164 -3.20 -3.80 22.10
N GLY A 165 -2.82 -4.10 20.84
CA GLY A 165 -2.92 -5.43 20.24
C GLY A 165 -4.35 -5.92 19.97
N GLN A 166 -5.35 -5.06 20.17
CA GLN A 166 -6.73 -5.31 19.75
C GLN A 166 -7.02 -4.58 18.44
N PHE A 167 -7.95 -5.09 17.65
CA PHE A 167 -8.30 -4.55 16.33
C PHE A 167 -9.82 -4.50 16.12
N ASP A 168 -10.27 -3.55 15.29
CA ASP A 168 -11.61 -3.62 14.69
C ASP A 168 -11.53 -3.60 13.17
N LEU A 169 -11.68 -4.77 12.56
CA LEU A 169 -11.56 -5.00 11.11
C LEU A 169 -10.23 -4.44 10.55
N PRO A 170 -9.06 -4.89 11.00
CA PRO A 170 -7.79 -4.45 10.45
C PRO A 170 -7.73 -4.76 8.95
N TRP A 171 -7.01 -3.93 8.16
CA TRP A 171 -7.03 -4.04 6.71
C TRP A 171 -5.66 -4.19 6.07
N GLY A 172 -4.83 -3.17 6.10
CA GLY A 172 -3.49 -3.17 5.49
C GLY A 172 -2.40 -3.56 6.48
N ILE A 173 -1.30 -4.09 5.96
CA ILE A 173 -0.15 -4.56 6.75
C ILE A 173 1.14 -4.38 5.96
N THR A 174 2.21 -4.03 6.64
CA THR A 174 3.57 -4.10 6.11
C THR A 174 4.55 -4.58 7.16
N VAL A 175 5.70 -5.07 6.72
CA VAL A 175 6.85 -5.42 7.57
C VAL A 175 8.02 -4.55 7.15
N ASP A 176 8.66 -3.85 8.08
CA ASP A 176 9.82 -3.02 7.78
C ASP A 176 11.12 -3.86 7.72
N GLU A 177 12.22 -3.24 7.31
CA GLU A 177 13.53 -3.90 7.23
C GLU A 177 14.07 -4.41 8.60
N LEU A 178 13.52 -3.95 9.70
CA LEU A 178 13.87 -4.41 11.05
C LEU A 178 13.04 -5.61 11.49
N GLY A 179 12.03 -5.99 10.69
CA GLY A 179 11.07 -7.04 10.98
C GLY A 179 9.87 -6.58 11.83
N ASP A 180 9.73 -5.28 12.06
CA ASP A 180 8.58 -4.75 12.78
C ASP A 180 7.34 -4.71 11.87
N VAL A 181 6.19 -5.08 12.43
CA VAL A 181 4.92 -5.24 11.72
C VAL A 181 4.01 -4.04 11.97
N TYR A 182 3.55 -3.38 10.92
CA TYR A 182 2.62 -2.26 11.00
C TYR A 182 1.26 -2.66 10.46
N VAL A 183 0.19 -2.30 11.17
CA VAL A 183 -1.18 -2.68 10.83
C VAL A 183 -2.09 -1.47 10.79
N ALA A 184 -2.78 -1.27 9.68
CA ALA A 184 -3.85 -0.29 9.55
C ALA A 184 -5.14 -0.85 10.18
N ASP A 185 -5.48 -0.36 11.36
CA ASP A 185 -6.65 -0.76 12.15
C ASP A 185 -7.87 0.07 11.73
N TRP A 186 -8.53 -0.42 10.66
CA TRP A 186 -9.45 0.33 9.80
C TRP A 186 -10.59 1.03 10.53
N ARG A 187 -11.25 0.37 11.52
CA ARG A 187 -12.37 0.96 12.25
C ARG A 187 -11.97 1.73 13.50
N ASN A 188 -10.76 1.49 13.98
CA ASN A 188 -10.21 2.25 15.10
C ASN A 188 -9.47 3.51 14.64
N ASP A 189 -9.41 3.77 13.32
CA ASP A 189 -8.80 4.96 12.72
C ASP A 189 -7.36 5.20 13.21
N ARG A 190 -6.55 4.13 13.33
CA ARG A 190 -5.16 4.16 13.81
C ARG A 190 -4.27 3.19 13.05
N VAL A 191 -2.98 3.30 13.26
CA VAL A 191 -1.96 2.31 12.90
C VAL A 191 -1.32 1.79 14.17
N GLN A 192 -1.15 0.48 14.29
CA GLN A 192 -0.40 -0.15 15.38
C GLN A 192 0.87 -0.79 14.85
N LYS A 193 1.95 -0.73 15.64
CA LYS A 193 3.25 -1.34 15.35
C LYS A 193 3.57 -2.41 16.37
N PHE A 194 4.10 -3.55 15.89
CA PHE A 194 4.46 -4.72 16.69
C PHE A 194 5.85 -5.23 16.32
N THR A 195 6.46 -6.00 17.23
CA THR A 195 7.59 -6.86 16.88
C THR A 195 7.16 -8.00 15.98
N SER A 196 8.11 -8.73 15.37
CA SER A 196 7.86 -9.94 14.59
C SER A 196 7.13 -11.05 15.38
N ASP A 197 7.24 -11.04 16.72
CA ASP A 197 6.60 -12.00 17.62
C ASP A 197 5.21 -11.56 18.11
N GLY A 198 4.77 -10.33 17.71
CA GLY A 198 3.46 -9.78 18.05
C GLY A 198 3.42 -8.94 19.32
N ASP A 199 4.57 -8.59 19.92
CA ASP A 199 4.62 -7.68 21.06
C ASP A 199 4.33 -6.25 20.59
N PHE A 200 3.42 -5.56 21.27
CA PHE A 200 3.05 -4.18 20.95
C PHE A 200 4.24 -3.22 21.18
N ILE A 201 4.48 -2.34 20.22
CA ILE A 201 5.53 -1.32 20.30
C ILE A 201 4.91 0.07 20.47
N MET A 202 4.02 0.46 19.58
CA MET A 202 3.36 1.77 19.58
C MET A 202 2.11 1.79 18.72
N GLU A 203 1.31 2.84 18.90
CA GLU A 203 0.23 3.20 18.00
C GLU A 203 0.26 4.69 17.67
N PHE A 204 -0.33 5.08 16.56
CA PHE A 204 -0.49 6.47 16.17
C PHE A 204 -1.73 6.68 15.29
N GLY A 205 -2.20 7.93 15.28
CA GLY A 205 -3.44 8.29 14.62
C GLY A 205 -4.67 8.10 15.51
N HIS A 206 -5.71 8.79 15.15
CA HIS A 206 -7.05 8.70 15.75
C HIS A 206 -8.06 9.28 14.77
N SER A 207 -9.35 9.09 15.04
CA SER A 207 -10.43 9.51 14.15
C SER A 207 -10.43 11.02 13.90
N GLY A 208 -10.47 11.42 12.62
CA GLY A 208 -10.56 12.82 12.24
C GLY A 208 -10.12 13.15 10.83
N THR A 209 -9.95 14.45 10.53
CA THR A 209 -9.57 14.97 9.20
C THR A 209 -8.31 15.83 9.21
N GLY A 210 -7.77 16.14 10.39
CA GLY A 210 -6.54 16.92 10.60
C GLY A 210 -5.28 16.13 10.20
N ASN A 211 -4.13 16.76 10.33
CA ASN A 211 -2.84 16.10 10.11
C ASN A 211 -2.57 15.12 11.26
N GLY A 212 -2.20 13.89 10.92
CA GLY A 212 -2.04 12.81 11.90
C GLY A 212 -3.36 12.15 12.35
N GLU A 213 -4.51 12.64 11.90
CA GLU A 213 -5.81 12.00 12.11
C GLU A 213 -6.17 11.14 10.90
N PHE A 214 -6.93 10.07 11.10
CA PHE A 214 -7.34 9.16 10.05
C PHE A 214 -8.87 9.01 9.96
N ASN A 215 -9.31 8.57 8.80
CA ASN A 215 -10.67 8.12 8.58
C ASN A 215 -10.62 6.84 7.74
N ARG A 216 -10.73 5.70 8.40
CA ARG A 216 -10.66 4.38 7.78
C ARG A 216 -9.39 4.17 6.96
N PRO A 217 -8.21 4.15 7.60
CA PRO A 217 -6.95 3.86 6.91
C PRO A 217 -7.00 2.44 6.34
N THR A 218 -6.64 2.29 5.07
CA THR A 218 -6.72 1.00 4.36
C THR A 218 -5.39 0.33 4.14
N ASP A 219 -4.30 1.10 4.20
CA ASP A 219 -2.99 0.52 3.96
C ASP A 219 -1.90 1.32 4.67
N VAL A 220 -0.79 0.65 4.95
CA VAL A 220 0.41 1.24 5.52
C VAL A 220 1.62 0.60 4.86
N THR A 221 2.61 1.40 4.50
CA THR A 221 3.91 0.91 4.02
C THR A 221 5.04 1.72 4.63
N VAL A 222 6.22 1.12 4.70
CA VAL A 222 7.42 1.72 5.28
C VAL A 222 8.55 1.60 4.27
N ASP A 223 9.25 2.69 4.00
CA ASP A 223 10.41 2.66 3.12
C ASP A 223 11.72 2.34 3.86
N MET A 224 12.81 2.22 3.09
CA MET A 224 14.15 1.90 3.61
C MET A 224 14.69 2.94 4.60
N ASP A 225 14.21 4.17 4.56
CA ASP A 225 14.57 5.24 5.48
C ASP A 225 13.77 5.20 6.79
N GLY A 226 12.73 4.34 6.84
CA GLY A 226 11.79 4.22 7.93
C GLY A 226 10.67 5.25 7.88
N ASP A 227 10.47 5.93 6.75
CA ASP A 227 9.30 6.78 6.54
C ASP A 227 8.05 5.91 6.35
N ILE A 228 6.98 6.29 7.05
CA ILE A 228 5.73 5.53 7.11
C ILE A 228 4.68 6.26 6.28
N TYR A 229 4.09 5.57 5.32
CA TYR A 229 3.03 6.10 4.46
C TYR A 229 1.72 5.39 4.79
N VAL A 230 0.66 6.15 5.03
CA VAL A 230 -0.66 5.60 5.40
C VAL A 230 -1.73 6.06 4.41
N CYS A 231 -2.41 5.11 3.77
CA CYS A 231 -3.57 5.39 2.93
C CYS A 231 -4.79 5.76 3.80
N ASP A 232 -5.03 7.04 3.97
CA ASP A 232 -6.16 7.61 4.70
C ASP A 232 -7.38 7.74 3.75
N ARG A 233 -7.98 6.58 3.44
CA ARG A 233 -8.96 6.42 2.37
C ARG A 233 -10.19 7.31 2.53
N GLY A 234 -10.74 7.39 3.75
CA GLY A 234 -11.94 8.17 4.01
C GLY A 234 -11.72 9.68 3.85
N ASN A 235 -10.46 10.14 3.98
CA ASN A 235 -10.06 11.52 3.77
C ASN A 235 -9.46 11.77 2.37
N ASN A 236 -9.45 10.76 1.48
CA ASN A 236 -8.93 10.86 0.10
C ASN A 236 -7.48 11.36 0.02
N ARG A 237 -6.61 10.87 0.88
CA ARG A 237 -5.20 11.26 0.95
C ARG A 237 -4.30 10.09 1.36
N VAL A 238 -3.00 10.26 1.16
CA VAL A 238 -1.97 9.47 1.83
C VAL A 238 -1.22 10.42 2.76
N GLN A 239 -0.93 10.00 3.98
CA GLN A 239 -0.15 10.77 4.94
C GLN A 239 1.22 10.13 5.15
N LEU A 240 2.24 10.97 5.29
CA LEU A 240 3.62 10.61 5.55
C LEU A 240 3.98 10.93 6.99
N PHE A 241 4.60 9.96 7.66
CA PHE A 241 5.13 10.07 9.00
C PHE A 241 6.62 9.68 9.01
N ASN A 242 7.37 10.21 9.94
CA ASN A 242 8.72 9.74 10.20
C ASN A 242 8.70 8.42 11.01
N ALA A 243 9.88 7.86 11.26
CA ALA A 243 10.04 6.59 11.96
C ALA A 243 9.50 6.59 13.42
N GLU A 244 9.38 7.76 14.05
CA GLU A 244 8.80 7.98 15.37
C GLU A 244 7.30 8.32 15.32
N ALA A 245 6.65 8.07 14.17
CA ALA A 245 5.25 8.39 13.90
C ALA A 245 4.89 9.89 13.99
N GLY A 246 5.87 10.78 13.86
CA GLY A 246 5.64 12.23 13.72
C GLY A 246 5.14 12.54 12.30
N TYR A 247 4.03 13.27 12.20
CA TYR A 247 3.50 13.71 10.90
C TYR A 247 4.53 14.57 10.14
N VAL A 248 4.74 14.29 8.87
CA VAL A 248 5.66 15.01 7.98
C VAL A 248 4.91 15.76 6.89
N ASP A 249 4.12 15.05 6.06
CA ASP A 249 3.45 15.62 4.89
C ASP A 249 2.24 14.77 4.48
N LYS A 250 1.56 15.18 3.40
CA LYS A 250 0.44 14.43 2.81
C LYS A 250 0.35 14.58 1.31
N PHE A 251 -0.09 13.54 0.65
CA PHE A 251 -0.40 13.51 -0.78
C PHE A 251 -1.92 13.61 -0.95
N VAL A 252 -2.37 14.63 -1.64
CA VAL A 252 -3.80 14.83 -1.96
C VAL A 252 -4.09 14.58 -3.45
N GLY A 253 -3.03 14.42 -4.26
CA GLY A 253 -3.09 14.12 -5.68
C GLY A 253 -2.68 15.27 -6.58
N ASP A 254 -1.86 14.95 -7.61
CA ASP A 254 -1.35 15.87 -8.62
C ASP A 254 -1.47 15.29 -10.04
N ALA A 255 -2.38 14.36 -10.24
CA ALA A 255 -2.46 13.56 -11.43
C ALA A 255 -2.63 14.36 -12.73
N THR A 256 -1.89 13.93 -13.73
CA THR A 256 -2.10 14.31 -15.14
C THR A 256 -2.67 13.10 -15.91
N LEU A 257 -2.87 13.25 -17.22
CA LEU A 257 -3.20 12.10 -18.07
C LEU A 257 -2.02 11.13 -18.16
N SER A 258 -2.31 9.84 -18.04
CA SER A 258 -1.34 8.79 -18.40
C SER A 258 -0.96 8.88 -19.88
N GLN A 259 0.12 8.22 -20.27
CA GLN A 259 0.56 8.18 -21.67
C GLN A 259 -0.55 7.64 -22.58
N VAL A 260 -1.13 6.48 -22.22
CA VAL A 260 -2.23 5.86 -22.97
C VAL A 260 -3.44 6.78 -23.08
N ALA A 261 -3.79 7.50 -22.02
CA ALA A 261 -4.88 8.45 -22.05
C ALA A 261 -4.60 9.66 -22.95
N ARG A 262 -3.37 10.16 -22.98
CA ARG A 262 -2.94 11.23 -23.88
C ARG A 262 -3.05 10.81 -25.34
N GLU A 263 -2.52 9.64 -25.70
CA GLU A 263 -2.60 9.08 -27.06
C GLU A 263 -4.04 8.90 -27.51
N TYR A 264 -4.91 8.35 -26.66
CA TYR A 264 -6.34 8.22 -26.95
C TYR A 264 -7.01 9.59 -27.19
N MET A 265 -6.66 10.60 -26.39
CA MET A 265 -7.21 11.95 -26.54
C MET A 265 -6.72 12.62 -27.83
N MET A 266 -5.46 12.41 -28.24
CA MET A 266 -4.91 12.97 -29.49
C MET A 266 -5.65 12.46 -30.73
N THR A 267 -6.19 11.24 -30.68
CA THR A 267 -6.98 10.66 -31.77
C THR A 267 -8.47 11.06 -31.72
N ASN A 268 -8.91 11.79 -30.71
CA ASN A 268 -10.32 12.13 -30.46
C ASN A 268 -10.56 13.63 -30.26
N ALA A 269 -10.64 14.40 -31.35
CA ALA A 269 -10.77 15.87 -31.31
C ALA A 269 -11.97 16.39 -30.47
N SER A 270 -13.11 15.66 -30.47
CA SER A 270 -14.28 16.05 -29.66
C SER A 270 -14.01 15.95 -28.14
N ARG A 271 -13.25 14.95 -27.73
CA ARG A 271 -12.87 14.76 -26.31
C ARG A 271 -11.86 15.81 -25.85
N ASN A 272 -10.89 16.16 -26.70
CA ASN A 272 -9.95 17.24 -26.43
C ASN A 272 -10.68 18.57 -26.19
N ARG A 273 -11.64 18.91 -27.06
CA ARG A 273 -12.42 20.15 -26.92
C ARG A 273 -13.21 20.21 -25.61
N ILE A 274 -13.82 19.09 -25.17
CA ILE A 274 -14.53 19.03 -23.88
C ILE A 274 -13.55 19.22 -22.72
N ARG A 275 -12.36 18.62 -22.80
CA ARG A 275 -11.32 18.77 -21.79
C ARG A 275 -10.84 20.22 -21.64
N ASP A 276 -10.60 20.91 -22.78
CA ASP A 276 -10.14 22.31 -22.78
C ASP A 276 -11.16 23.26 -22.15
N MET A 277 -12.43 22.87 -22.11
CA MET A 277 -13.52 23.62 -21.51
C MET A 277 -13.79 23.25 -20.03
N ALA A 278 -13.14 22.21 -19.50
CA ALA A 278 -13.40 21.69 -18.17
C ALA A 278 -12.43 22.22 -17.12
N VAL A 279 -12.92 22.42 -15.90
CA VAL A 279 -12.05 22.65 -14.73
C VAL A 279 -11.45 21.31 -14.32
N LEU A 280 -10.15 21.14 -14.51
CA LEU A 280 -9.46 19.86 -14.32
C LEU A 280 -8.83 19.71 -12.92
N GLU A 281 -8.77 20.76 -12.11
CA GLU A 281 -8.14 20.68 -10.77
C GLU A 281 -8.73 19.57 -9.88
N PRO A 282 -10.07 19.39 -9.78
CA PRO A 282 -10.62 18.26 -9.00
C PRO A 282 -10.26 16.88 -9.56
N GLN A 283 -9.88 16.82 -10.85
CA GLN A 283 -9.48 15.57 -11.50
C GLN A 283 -8.07 15.12 -11.11
N LYS A 284 -7.25 16.01 -10.59
CA LYS A 284 -5.88 15.71 -10.12
C LYS A 284 -5.90 14.97 -8.80
N LEU A 285 -6.92 15.21 -7.98
CA LEU A 285 -6.98 14.73 -6.60
C LEU A 285 -7.16 13.21 -6.53
N LEU A 286 -6.63 12.62 -5.47
CA LEU A 286 -6.88 11.24 -5.09
C LEU A 286 -8.36 11.02 -4.77
N ARG A 287 -8.87 9.86 -5.15
CA ARG A 287 -10.23 9.42 -4.85
C ARG A 287 -10.20 8.00 -4.32
N GLN A 288 -10.48 7.85 -3.04
CA GLN A 288 -10.48 6.57 -2.36
C GLN A 288 -9.17 5.78 -2.60
N PRO A 289 -7.99 6.36 -2.28
CA PRO A 289 -6.75 5.61 -2.36
C PRO A 289 -6.86 4.38 -1.45
N ARG A 290 -6.36 3.23 -1.91
CA ARG A 290 -6.50 1.97 -1.16
C ARG A 290 -5.18 1.38 -0.73
N SER A 291 -4.19 1.44 -1.58
CA SER A 291 -2.89 0.85 -1.34
C SER A 291 -1.78 1.79 -1.78
N ILE A 292 -0.63 1.61 -1.19
CA ILE A 292 0.61 2.29 -1.54
C ILE A 292 1.76 1.29 -1.52
N ALA A 293 2.53 1.27 -2.60
CA ALA A 293 3.78 0.53 -2.69
C ALA A 293 4.94 1.50 -2.84
N VAL A 294 6.07 1.16 -2.23
CA VAL A 294 7.31 1.93 -2.31
C VAL A 294 8.40 1.06 -2.96
N ALA A 295 8.97 1.55 -4.05
CA ALA A 295 10.10 0.88 -4.68
C ALA A 295 11.42 1.27 -4.01
N SER A 296 12.43 0.42 -4.14
CA SER A 296 13.76 0.63 -3.56
C SER A 296 14.48 1.88 -4.09
N ASP A 297 14.09 2.39 -5.24
CA ASP A 297 14.60 3.63 -5.85
C ASP A 297 13.85 4.89 -5.38
N GLY A 298 12.88 4.74 -4.46
CA GLY A 298 12.10 5.82 -3.88
C GLY A 298 10.86 6.22 -4.68
N HIS A 299 10.46 5.46 -5.71
CA HIS A 299 9.16 5.67 -6.33
C HIS A 299 8.03 5.21 -5.42
N LEU A 300 7.00 6.05 -5.29
CA LEU A 300 5.78 5.80 -4.53
C LEU A 300 4.64 5.58 -5.51
N PHE A 301 3.96 4.44 -5.42
CA PHE A 301 2.83 4.07 -6.27
C PHE A 301 1.55 4.07 -5.43
N ILE A 302 0.65 5.01 -5.67
CA ILE A 302 -0.61 5.16 -4.93
C ILE A 302 -1.77 4.71 -5.82
N THR A 303 -2.49 3.66 -5.43
CA THR A 303 -3.69 3.24 -6.15
C THR A 303 -4.83 4.25 -5.92
N ASP A 304 -5.15 5.02 -6.95
CA ASP A 304 -6.26 5.98 -6.97
C ASP A 304 -7.51 5.29 -7.53
N THR A 305 -8.09 4.40 -6.70
CA THR A 305 -9.13 3.46 -7.09
C THR A 305 -10.35 4.14 -7.70
N GLY A 306 -10.83 5.22 -7.08
CA GLY A 306 -12.00 5.97 -7.55
C GLY A 306 -11.75 6.73 -8.85
N SER A 307 -10.50 6.88 -9.27
CA SER A 307 -10.10 7.52 -10.54
C SER A 307 -9.55 6.53 -11.57
N TYR A 308 -9.53 5.21 -11.26
CA TYR A 308 -9.10 4.14 -12.16
C TYR A 308 -7.63 4.28 -12.63
N ARG A 309 -6.73 4.68 -11.74
CA ARG A 309 -5.33 4.94 -12.08
C ARG A 309 -4.44 4.70 -10.87
N ILE A 310 -3.13 4.73 -11.13
CA ILE A 310 -2.10 4.80 -10.11
C ILE A 310 -1.38 6.12 -10.28
N GLN A 311 -1.18 6.86 -9.20
CA GLN A 311 -0.35 8.06 -9.19
C GLN A 311 1.05 7.70 -8.70
N VAL A 312 2.07 8.16 -9.40
CA VAL A 312 3.47 7.90 -9.08
C VAL A 312 4.16 9.18 -8.67
N TYR A 313 4.84 9.11 -7.52
CA TYR A 313 5.67 10.18 -6.97
C TYR A 313 7.10 9.66 -6.80
N GLN A 314 8.07 10.56 -6.77
CA GLN A 314 9.46 10.25 -6.47
C GLN A 314 9.86 10.86 -5.14
N LYS A 315 10.34 10.07 -4.20
CA LYS A 315 10.96 10.59 -2.98
C LYS A 315 12.33 11.19 -3.33
N GLU A 316 12.51 12.46 -3.05
CA GLU A 316 13.79 13.14 -3.09
C GLU A 316 14.30 13.32 -1.67
N ALA A 317 15.31 12.58 -1.28
CA ALA A 317 15.87 12.61 0.06
C ALA A 317 17.40 12.59 0.04
N ILE A 318 18.01 13.30 0.98
CA ILE A 318 19.45 13.35 1.18
C ILE A 318 19.77 12.81 2.57
N HIS A 319 20.56 11.75 2.62
CA HIS A 319 21.07 11.21 3.87
C HIS A 319 22.19 12.11 4.37
N LEU A 320 22.02 12.64 5.58
CA LEU A 320 22.99 13.55 6.20
C LEU A 320 23.90 12.79 7.17
N GLU A 321 25.21 13.01 7.01
CA GLU A 321 26.21 12.52 7.94
C GLU A 321 26.32 13.46 9.16
N PRO A 322 26.79 12.96 10.33
CA PRO A 322 26.89 13.77 11.54
C PRO A 322 27.63 15.10 11.38
N HIS A 323 28.63 15.14 10.49
CA HIS A 323 29.44 16.34 10.25
C HIS A 323 28.73 17.40 9.38
N GLN A 324 27.63 17.03 8.71
CA GLN A 324 26.83 17.92 7.86
C GLN A 324 25.81 18.72 8.67
N PHE A 325 25.61 18.38 9.94
CA PHE A 325 24.76 19.19 10.82
C PHE A 325 25.52 20.41 11.30
N ALA A 326 24.94 21.59 11.13
CA ALA A 326 25.45 22.77 11.78
C ALA A 326 25.42 22.57 13.31
N PRO A 327 26.51 22.89 14.03
CA PRO A 327 26.46 22.86 15.49
C PRO A 327 25.31 23.77 15.94
N PRO A 328 24.58 23.39 17.01
CA PRO A 328 23.50 24.22 17.53
C PRO A 328 24.07 25.62 17.77
N MET A 329 23.40 26.65 17.20
CA MET A 329 23.82 28.03 17.40
C MET A 329 23.83 28.28 18.91
N ARG A 330 25.03 28.44 19.48
CA ARG A 330 25.15 28.93 20.85
C ARG A 330 24.52 30.32 20.85
N SER A 331 23.47 30.51 21.62
CA SER A 331 22.93 31.85 21.87
C SER A 331 24.12 32.70 22.33
N VAL A 332 24.42 33.75 21.60
CA VAL A 332 25.37 34.76 22.06
C VAL A 332 24.69 35.43 23.25
N THR A 333 25.05 34.99 24.45
CA THR A 333 24.72 35.75 25.65
C THR A 333 25.45 37.06 25.51
N LEU A 334 24.72 38.12 25.19
CA LEU A 334 25.19 39.48 25.33
C LEU A 334 25.45 39.69 26.85
N HIS A 335 26.71 39.51 27.26
CA HIS A 335 27.15 40.10 28.48
C HIS A 335 27.19 41.63 28.25
N GLN A 336 26.16 42.33 28.70
CA GLN A 336 26.26 43.74 28.97
C GLN A 336 27.10 43.87 30.23
N GLU A 337 28.29 44.49 30.08
CA GLU A 337 28.99 45.14 31.19
C GLU A 337 28.22 46.38 31.68
#